data_36bdd58bf954d22a731314341d492100
#
_entry.id   36bdd58bf954d22a731314341d492100
#
_cell.length_a   1.000
_cell.length_b   1.000
_cell.length_c   1.000
_cell.angle_alpha   90.00
_cell.angle_beta   90.00
_cell.angle_gamma   90.00
#
_symmetry.space_group_name_H-M   'P 1'
#
loop_
_entity.id
_entity.type
_entity.pdbx_description
1 polymer ?
#
loop_
_entity_poly.entity_id
_entity_poly.type
_entity_poly.pdbx_seq_one_letter_code
_entity_poly.pdbx_strand_id
1 'polypeptide(L)'
;MTKNPDSIPYNIWPAEALRLAEREAADSLGLTLFELMQRASEAAFQLASGAYPASAHWLILCGHGNNGGDGYVVARLAQAAGRRVTLLAVESDSPLPEEAQAAREAWLNAGGVIHAATIPWPDDISLIIDGLLGTGLRSAPRDPVAALIHQANHHPAPVVALDIPSGLNAQTGATPGAVVQADHTLTFIALKPGLLTGKARDVVGQLHHHALGLERWLAGQSTPLTRFCAAHLADWLPPRRATSHKGDHGKLVIVGGDRGTAGAIRMCGEAALRSGAGLVRVLTHPENVAPIVTVRPELMVDELTPQTLKAALEWADVVAIGPGLGQREWGRSALRTVESFNKPMVWDADALNLLAFNPDKRHNRVLTPHPGEAARLLNVSVAEIESDRLLSAQRLVKRYGGVVVLKGAGTVVASESGAMGIIDAGNAGMASGGMGDVLTGIIAALLGQHLTPYDAACAGCVAHGDAADRLAAREGTRGMLATDLFSTLRRVVNPDVIDVDHD
;
A
#
# COMPACT_ATOMS: atom_id res chain seq x y z
N MET A 1 -13.37 -6.60 12.10
CA MET A 1 -13.38 -5.25 12.70
C MET A 1 -12.91 -4.29 11.64
N THR A 2 -13.77 -3.41 11.18
CA THR A 2 -13.47 -2.41 10.16
C THR A 2 -12.46 -1.42 10.73
N LYS A 3 -11.32 -1.26 10.04
CA LYS A 3 -10.39 -0.14 10.27
C LYS A 3 -11.23 1.14 10.25
N ASN A 4 -11.10 2.00 11.27
CA ASN A 4 -11.59 3.36 11.13
C ASN A 4 -10.54 4.11 10.29
N PRO A 5 -10.74 4.30 8.98
CA PRO A 5 -9.73 4.88 8.09
C PRO A 5 -9.40 6.34 8.43
N ASP A 6 -10.27 7.00 9.20
CA ASP A 6 -10.13 8.42 9.52
C ASP A 6 -9.13 8.71 10.65
N SER A 7 -8.62 7.66 11.35
CA SER A 7 -7.66 7.83 12.46
C SER A 7 -6.19 7.79 12.04
N ILE A 8 -5.89 7.40 10.79
CA ILE A 8 -4.53 7.28 10.27
C ILE A 8 -4.26 8.42 9.30
N PRO A 9 -3.15 9.18 9.45
CA PRO A 9 -2.86 10.34 8.62
C PRO A 9 -2.63 9.96 7.15
N TYR A 10 -2.85 10.92 6.25
CA TYR A 10 -2.60 10.75 4.83
C TYR A 10 -1.15 11.02 4.45
N ASN A 11 -0.50 11.93 5.15
CA ASN A 11 0.90 12.25 4.90
C ASN A 11 1.82 11.14 5.44
N ILE A 12 2.73 10.69 4.58
CA ILE A 12 3.74 9.68 4.90
C ILE A 12 5.10 10.35 4.91
N TRP A 13 5.89 10.05 5.94
CA TRP A 13 7.22 10.59 6.10
C TRP A 13 8.29 9.52 5.83
N PRO A 14 9.29 9.81 4.99
CA PRO A 14 10.47 8.97 4.91
C PRO A 14 11.06 8.77 6.31
N ALA A 15 11.35 7.53 6.68
CA ALA A 15 11.73 7.18 8.04
C ALA A 15 12.99 7.94 8.52
N GLU A 16 13.98 8.11 7.65
CA GLU A 16 15.20 8.87 7.96
C GLU A 16 14.93 10.38 8.12
N ALA A 17 14.09 10.95 7.26
CA ALA A 17 13.73 12.37 7.36
C ALA A 17 13.01 12.67 8.67
N LEU A 18 12.10 11.77 9.10
CA LEU A 18 11.41 11.90 10.38
C LEU A 18 12.39 11.83 11.55
N ARG A 19 13.31 10.87 11.54
CA ARG A 19 14.33 10.70 12.57
C ARG A 19 15.21 11.95 12.72
N LEU A 20 15.59 12.61 11.61
CA LEU A 20 16.35 13.83 11.63
C LEU A 20 15.55 15.04 12.14
N ALA A 21 14.25 15.08 11.86
CA ALA A 21 13.37 16.17 12.25
C ALA A 21 12.80 16.04 13.68
N GLU A 22 12.96 14.89 14.33
CA GLU A 22 12.34 14.59 15.63
C GLU A 22 12.73 15.61 16.71
N ARG A 23 13.99 16.02 16.77
CA ARG A 23 14.45 17.05 17.72
C ARG A 23 13.81 18.41 17.45
N GLU A 24 13.79 18.85 16.20
CA GLU A 24 13.13 20.10 15.80
C GLU A 24 11.64 20.07 16.13
N ALA A 25 11.00 18.94 15.90
CA ALA A 25 9.59 18.73 16.25
C ALA A 25 9.35 18.83 17.76
N ALA A 26 10.17 18.21 18.58
CA ALA A 26 10.10 18.31 20.05
C ALA A 26 10.33 19.76 20.52
N ASP A 27 11.35 20.42 20.02
CA ASP A 27 11.68 21.82 20.33
C ASP A 27 10.53 22.77 20.01
N SER A 28 9.75 22.50 18.96
CA SER A 28 8.57 23.29 18.58
C SER A 28 7.47 23.32 19.65
N LEU A 29 7.46 22.33 20.55
CA LEU A 29 6.56 22.24 21.69
C LEU A 29 7.25 22.60 23.03
N GLY A 30 8.55 22.93 22.99
CA GLY A 30 9.35 23.12 24.21
C GLY A 30 9.54 21.82 25.01
N LEU A 31 9.56 20.67 24.34
CA LEU A 31 9.71 19.34 24.92
C LEU A 31 11.16 18.84 24.76
N THR A 32 11.61 18.07 25.73
CA THR A 32 12.78 17.21 25.59
C THR A 32 12.40 15.94 24.82
N LEU A 33 13.39 15.27 24.23
CA LEU A 33 13.15 13.96 23.58
C LEU A 33 12.68 12.91 24.59
N PHE A 34 13.09 13.00 25.84
CA PHE A 34 12.60 12.10 26.90
C PHE A 34 11.10 12.33 27.19
N GLU A 35 10.65 13.57 27.25
CA GLU A 35 9.21 13.87 27.40
C GLU A 35 8.40 13.39 26.20
N LEU A 36 8.98 13.44 24.99
CA LEU A 36 8.36 12.89 23.79
C LEU A 36 8.23 11.35 23.89
N MET A 37 9.29 10.67 24.36
CA MET A 37 9.28 9.23 24.66
C MET A 37 8.22 8.88 25.71
N GLN A 38 8.06 9.67 26.74
CA GLN A 38 7.01 9.46 27.75
C GLN A 38 5.61 9.54 27.13
N ARG A 39 5.33 10.50 26.24
CA ARG A 39 4.05 10.60 25.52
C ARG A 39 3.80 9.40 24.62
N ALA A 40 4.82 8.94 23.90
CA ALA A 40 4.74 7.76 23.04
C ALA A 40 4.38 6.51 23.85
N SER A 41 5.07 6.32 24.96
CA SER A 41 4.88 5.18 25.84
C SER A 41 3.53 5.21 26.57
N GLU A 42 3.05 6.38 26.95
CA GLU A 42 1.71 6.54 27.53
C GLU A 42 0.64 6.18 26.51
N ALA A 43 0.75 6.65 25.27
CA ALA A 43 -0.16 6.27 24.20
C ALA A 43 -0.16 4.75 23.94
N ALA A 44 1.01 4.13 23.99
CA ALA A 44 1.14 2.68 23.82
C ALA A 44 0.52 1.90 25.01
N PHE A 45 0.73 2.37 26.23
CA PHE A 45 0.10 1.80 27.42
C PHE A 45 -1.43 1.90 27.36
N GLN A 46 -1.97 3.05 26.94
CA GLN A 46 -3.42 3.25 26.79
C GLN A 46 -4.00 2.33 25.72
N LEU A 47 -3.34 2.22 24.56
CA LEU A 47 -3.77 1.30 23.51
C LEU A 47 -3.78 -0.16 24.00
N ALA A 48 -2.69 -0.61 24.60
CA ALA A 48 -2.53 -1.99 25.07
C ALA A 48 -3.55 -2.33 26.17
N SER A 49 -3.75 -1.42 27.14
CA SER A 49 -4.73 -1.58 28.21
C SER A 49 -6.17 -1.57 27.69
N GLY A 50 -6.48 -0.76 26.69
CA GLY A 50 -7.80 -0.69 26.08
C GLY A 50 -8.12 -1.90 25.20
N ALA A 51 -7.15 -2.38 24.44
CA ALA A 51 -7.30 -3.56 23.59
C ALA A 51 -7.36 -4.86 24.40
N TYR A 52 -6.61 -4.92 25.51
CA TYR A 52 -6.47 -6.12 26.35
C TYR A 52 -6.71 -5.83 27.83
N PRO A 53 -7.91 -5.39 28.23
CA PRO A 53 -8.17 -4.95 29.60
C PRO A 53 -8.04 -6.06 30.65
N ALA A 54 -8.24 -7.30 30.26
CA ALA A 54 -8.11 -8.47 31.14
C ALA A 54 -6.68 -9.01 31.26
N SER A 55 -5.71 -8.46 30.49
CA SER A 55 -4.32 -8.94 30.54
C SER A 55 -3.66 -8.59 31.88
N ALA A 56 -3.27 -9.62 32.64
CA ALA A 56 -2.73 -9.46 33.98
C ALA A 56 -1.21 -9.47 34.05
N HIS A 57 -0.55 -10.18 33.15
CA HIS A 57 0.90 -10.34 33.10
C HIS A 57 1.46 -9.92 31.74
N TRP A 58 2.21 -8.84 31.71
CA TRP A 58 2.82 -8.28 30.52
C TRP A 58 4.29 -8.67 30.42
N LEU A 59 4.67 -9.20 29.27
CA LEU A 59 6.06 -9.39 28.88
C LEU A 59 6.50 -8.21 28.04
N ILE A 60 7.51 -7.50 28.49
CA ILE A 60 8.07 -6.35 27.78
C ILE A 60 9.44 -6.74 27.21
N LEU A 61 9.61 -6.65 25.91
CA LEU A 61 10.85 -6.94 25.22
C LEU A 61 11.54 -5.62 24.86
N CYS A 62 12.67 -5.33 25.50
CA CYS A 62 13.41 -4.09 25.29
C CYS A 62 14.70 -4.35 24.51
N GLY A 63 14.86 -3.65 23.38
CA GLY A 63 16.12 -3.57 22.65
C GLY A 63 17.08 -2.54 23.22
N HIS A 64 18.20 -2.36 22.55
CA HIS A 64 19.29 -1.45 22.97
C HIS A 64 19.21 -0.07 22.31
N GLY A 65 18.00 0.42 21.99
CA GLY A 65 17.73 1.72 21.37
C GLY A 65 16.56 2.45 22.03
N ASN A 66 16.12 3.54 21.40
CA ASN A 66 15.00 4.33 21.92
C ASN A 66 13.68 3.54 21.96
N ASN A 67 13.46 2.60 21.06
CA ASN A 67 12.29 1.72 21.13
C ASN A 67 12.29 0.85 22.40
N GLY A 68 13.48 0.40 22.83
CA GLY A 68 13.66 -0.22 24.16
C GLY A 68 13.38 0.74 25.30
N GLY A 69 13.74 2.02 25.12
CA GLY A 69 13.40 3.10 26.05
C GLY A 69 11.89 3.24 26.25
N ASP A 70 11.12 3.23 25.16
CA ASP A 70 9.65 3.21 25.23
C ASP A 70 9.17 1.98 26.03
N GLY A 71 9.77 0.81 25.81
CA GLY A 71 9.47 -0.41 26.54
C GLY A 71 9.66 -0.27 28.07
N TYR A 72 10.73 0.36 28.53
CA TYR A 72 10.95 0.62 29.97
C TYR A 72 9.88 1.54 30.56
N VAL A 73 9.47 2.59 29.83
CA VAL A 73 8.40 3.49 30.28
C VAL A 73 7.06 2.77 30.34
N VAL A 74 6.71 1.98 29.31
CA VAL A 74 5.49 1.15 29.29
C VAL A 74 5.48 0.17 30.47
N ALA A 75 6.62 -0.47 30.78
CA ALA A 75 6.76 -1.37 31.92
C ALA A 75 6.43 -0.68 33.27
N ARG A 76 6.97 0.52 33.47
CA ARG A 76 6.71 1.32 34.66
C ARG A 76 5.23 1.72 34.78
N LEU A 77 4.60 2.12 33.66
CA LEU A 77 3.18 2.47 33.62
C LEU A 77 2.29 1.24 33.91
N ALA A 78 2.61 0.09 33.32
CA ALA A 78 1.88 -1.15 33.56
C ALA A 78 1.99 -1.61 35.03
N GLN A 79 3.18 -1.55 35.64
CA GLN A 79 3.39 -1.88 37.04
C GLN A 79 2.62 -0.93 37.96
N ALA A 80 2.65 0.37 37.67
CA ALA A 80 1.90 1.36 38.44
C ALA A 80 0.38 1.16 38.36
N ALA A 81 -0.11 0.61 37.26
CA ALA A 81 -1.51 0.23 37.04
C ALA A 81 -1.87 -1.16 37.63
N GLY A 82 -0.96 -1.78 38.38
CA GLY A 82 -1.20 -3.06 39.07
C GLY A 82 -1.03 -4.29 38.17
N ARG A 83 -0.44 -4.16 36.99
CA ARG A 83 -0.11 -5.30 36.12
C ARG A 83 1.19 -5.96 36.61
N ARG A 84 1.27 -7.27 36.53
CA ARG A 84 2.54 -7.97 36.68
C ARG A 84 3.37 -7.77 35.43
N VAL A 85 4.64 -7.43 35.60
CA VAL A 85 5.55 -7.14 34.47
C VAL A 85 6.78 -8.04 34.57
N THR A 86 7.09 -8.73 33.47
CA THR A 86 8.38 -9.34 33.24
C THR A 86 9.05 -8.56 32.10
N LEU A 87 10.20 -7.96 32.36
CA LEU A 87 10.95 -7.18 31.38
C LEU A 87 12.25 -7.91 31.03
N LEU A 88 12.41 -8.19 29.75
CA LEU A 88 13.64 -8.73 29.16
C LEU A 88 14.36 -7.66 28.38
N ALA A 89 15.64 -7.46 28.63
CA ALA A 89 16.46 -6.51 27.88
C ALA A 89 17.58 -7.20 27.13
N VAL A 90 17.79 -6.73 25.90
CA VAL A 90 18.96 -7.12 25.09
C VAL A 90 20.13 -6.24 25.49
N GLU A 91 21.21 -6.87 25.97
CA GLU A 91 22.45 -6.16 26.34
C GLU A 91 23.32 -5.90 25.11
N SER A 92 24.12 -4.84 25.16
CA SER A 92 25.11 -4.46 24.18
C SER A 92 26.29 -3.76 24.86
N ASP A 93 27.47 -3.86 24.29
CA ASP A 93 28.67 -3.17 24.78
C ASP A 93 28.66 -1.66 24.54
N SER A 94 27.76 -1.17 23.65
CA SER A 94 27.59 0.25 23.38
C SER A 94 26.71 0.90 24.47
N PRO A 95 26.90 2.21 24.77
CA PRO A 95 26.01 2.91 25.68
C PRO A 95 24.59 3.02 25.11
N LEU A 96 23.58 3.00 25.98
CA LEU A 96 22.22 3.32 25.59
C LEU A 96 22.10 4.79 25.14
N PRO A 97 21.19 5.11 24.22
CA PRO A 97 20.76 6.50 24.01
C PRO A 97 20.36 7.17 25.33
N GLU A 98 20.55 8.49 25.43
CA GLU A 98 20.30 9.24 26.66
C GLU A 98 18.87 9.04 27.20
N GLU A 99 17.88 9.10 26.31
CA GLU A 99 16.46 8.92 26.65
C GLU A 99 16.16 7.49 27.14
N ALA A 100 16.74 6.49 26.45
CA ALA A 100 16.58 5.09 26.84
C ALA A 100 17.26 4.79 28.19
N GLN A 101 18.42 5.40 28.45
CA GLN A 101 19.10 5.29 29.74
C GLN A 101 18.25 5.90 30.86
N ALA A 102 17.70 7.09 30.66
CA ALA A 102 16.81 7.74 31.61
C ALA A 102 15.55 6.89 31.90
N ALA A 103 14.97 6.29 30.88
CA ALA A 103 13.83 5.39 31.01
C ALA A 103 14.17 4.12 31.81
N ARG A 104 15.34 3.53 31.53
CA ARG A 104 15.86 2.36 32.24
C ARG A 104 16.08 2.66 33.74
N GLU A 105 16.72 3.79 34.05
CA GLU A 105 16.93 4.24 35.44
C GLU A 105 15.61 4.48 36.17
N ALA A 106 14.65 5.11 35.51
CA ALA A 106 13.32 5.33 36.10
C ALA A 106 12.59 4.02 36.40
N TRP A 107 12.73 3.00 35.53
CA TRP A 107 12.20 1.65 35.77
C TRP A 107 12.83 1.01 37.04
N LEU A 108 14.17 1.02 37.12
CA LEU A 108 14.88 0.47 38.29
C LEU A 108 14.55 1.20 39.58
N ASN A 109 14.48 2.54 39.54
CA ASN A 109 14.13 3.36 40.69
C ASN A 109 12.67 3.12 41.19
N ALA A 110 11.79 2.68 40.30
CA ALA A 110 10.43 2.25 40.63
C ALA A 110 10.35 0.82 41.21
N GLY A 111 11.50 0.17 41.44
CA GLY A 111 11.58 -1.21 41.93
C GLY A 111 11.44 -2.28 40.84
N GLY A 112 11.53 -1.89 39.58
CA GLY A 112 11.48 -2.80 38.47
C GLY A 112 12.73 -3.68 38.38
N VAL A 113 12.57 -4.89 37.80
CA VAL A 113 13.65 -5.84 37.59
C VAL A 113 13.89 -6.00 36.08
N ILE A 114 15.17 -6.03 35.70
CA ILE A 114 15.58 -6.30 34.30
C ILE A 114 16.14 -7.69 34.26
N HIS A 115 15.56 -8.53 33.43
CA HIS A 115 16.04 -9.89 33.18
C HIS A 115 16.80 -9.96 31.86
N ALA A 116 17.77 -10.88 31.79
CA ALA A 116 18.48 -11.18 30.56
C ALA A 116 17.53 -11.73 29.49
N ALA A 117 17.79 -11.43 28.22
CA ALA A 117 17.01 -11.90 27.07
C ALA A 117 16.88 -13.43 26.97
N THR A 118 17.74 -14.16 27.65
CA THR A 118 17.85 -15.63 27.57
C THR A 118 17.10 -16.40 28.65
N ILE A 119 16.45 -15.72 29.60
CA ILE A 119 15.69 -16.43 30.64
C ILE A 119 14.44 -17.11 30.03
N PRO A 120 14.00 -18.25 30.62
CA PRO A 120 12.71 -18.83 30.27
C PRO A 120 11.56 -17.84 30.54
N TRP A 121 10.60 -17.80 29.63
CA TRP A 121 9.43 -16.95 29.81
C TRP A 121 8.47 -17.56 30.83
N PRO A 122 7.81 -16.75 31.67
CA PRO A 122 6.72 -17.22 32.52
C PRO A 122 5.58 -17.83 31.71
N ASP A 123 4.95 -18.88 32.23
CA ASP A 123 3.88 -19.61 31.53
C ASP A 123 2.57 -18.83 31.40
N ASP A 124 2.39 -17.79 32.21
CA ASP A 124 1.13 -17.04 32.33
C ASP A 124 1.18 -15.64 31.69
N ILE A 125 2.10 -15.42 30.75
CA ILE A 125 2.12 -14.21 29.94
C ILE A 125 0.81 -14.08 29.16
N SER A 126 0.17 -12.93 29.29
CA SER A 126 -1.12 -12.61 28.66
C SER A 126 -1.06 -11.46 27.65
N LEU A 127 0.07 -10.76 27.55
CA LEU A 127 0.35 -9.73 26.57
C LEU A 127 1.85 -9.57 26.37
N ILE A 128 2.28 -9.38 25.14
CA ILE A 128 3.67 -9.10 24.77
C ILE A 128 3.76 -7.68 24.21
N ILE A 129 4.71 -6.89 24.68
CA ILE A 129 5.04 -5.58 24.12
C ILE A 129 6.38 -5.70 23.41
N ASP A 130 6.39 -5.44 22.12
CA ASP A 130 7.57 -5.46 21.27
C ASP A 130 8.22 -4.06 21.21
N GLY A 131 9.29 -3.86 21.98
CA GLY A 131 10.17 -2.71 21.96
C GLY A 131 11.62 -3.07 21.58
N LEU A 132 11.82 -4.15 20.80
CA LEU A 132 13.17 -4.63 20.46
C LEU A 132 13.87 -3.72 19.46
N LEU A 133 13.25 -3.44 18.31
CA LEU A 133 13.83 -2.65 17.22
C LEU A 133 12.82 -1.63 16.70
N GLY A 134 13.27 -0.42 16.43
CA GLY A 134 12.48 0.65 15.82
C GLY A 134 12.87 0.93 14.37
N THR A 135 12.84 2.20 13.97
CA THR A 135 13.09 2.67 12.60
C THR A 135 14.52 2.49 12.11
N GLY A 136 15.45 2.13 12.98
CA GLY A 136 16.88 1.99 12.67
C GLY A 136 17.30 0.69 12.00
N LEU A 137 16.38 -0.23 11.67
CA LEU A 137 16.71 -1.52 11.07
C LEU A 137 17.36 -1.35 9.69
N ARG A 138 18.58 -1.92 9.53
CA ARG A 138 19.34 -1.90 8.25
C ARG A 138 19.65 -3.30 7.71
N SER A 139 19.57 -4.31 8.55
CA SER A 139 19.93 -5.70 8.20
C SER A 139 19.08 -6.68 9.01
N ALA A 140 19.19 -7.98 8.70
CA ALA A 140 18.48 -9.01 9.43
C ALA A 140 18.79 -8.94 10.94
N PRO A 141 17.77 -9.05 11.81
CA PRO A 141 18.01 -9.18 13.26
C PRO A 141 18.91 -10.38 13.55
N ARG A 142 19.83 -10.20 14.50
CA ARG A 142 20.72 -11.26 14.99
C ARG A 142 20.26 -11.71 16.37
N ASP A 143 20.79 -12.86 16.82
CA ASP A 143 20.58 -13.31 18.20
C ASP A 143 21.23 -12.34 19.21
N PRO A 144 20.58 -12.10 20.35
CA PRO A 144 19.38 -12.76 20.87
C PRO A 144 18.06 -12.19 20.33
N VAL A 145 18.04 -11.08 19.58
CA VAL A 145 16.82 -10.42 19.10
C VAL A 145 16.02 -11.36 18.17
N ALA A 146 16.68 -12.03 17.24
CA ALA A 146 16.01 -12.97 16.32
C ALA A 146 15.33 -14.13 17.10
N ALA A 147 15.98 -14.66 18.11
CA ALA A 147 15.41 -15.71 18.97
C ALA A 147 14.17 -15.22 19.74
N LEU A 148 14.21 -13.99 20.30
CA LEU A 148 13.05 -13.38 20.98
C LEU A 148 11.88 -13.15 20.03
N ILE A 149 12.14 -12.71 18.80
CA ILE A 149 11.10 -12.54 17.76
C ILE A 149 10.44 -13.88 17.44
N HIS A 150 11.24 -14.94 17.22
CA HIS A 150 10.70 -16.27 16.97
C HIS A 150 9.85 -16.79 18.14
N GLN A 151 10.32 -16.57 19.36
CA GLN A 151 9.58 -16.98 20.55
C GLN A 151 8.27 -16.20 20.68
N ALA A 152 8.25 -14.88 20.44
CA ALA A 152 7.05 -14.05 20.47
C ALA A 152 6.01 -14.53 19.43
N ASN A 153 6.44 -14.83 18.21
CA ASN A 153 5.56 -15.30 17.13
C ASN A 153 4.94 -16.68 17.40
N HIS A 154 5.55 -17.51 18.25
CA HIS A 154 5.03 -18.83 18.63
C HIS A 154 4.25 -18.82 19.95
N HIS A 155 4.28 -17.72 20.69
CA HIS A 155 3.55 -17.58 21.96
C HIS A 155 2.09 -17.25 21.70
N PRO A 156 1.14 -17.81 22.50
CA PRO A 156 -0.31 -17.58 22.30
C PRO A 156 -0.78 -16.18 22.72
N ALA A 157 -0.01 -15.42 23.50
CA ALA A 157 -0.36 -14.08 23.90
C ALA A 157 -0.29 -13.10 22.72
N PRO A 158 -1.22 -12.14 22.61
CA PRO A 158 -1.16 -11.11 21.57
C PRO A 158 0.07 -10.21 21.74
N VAL A 159 0.48 -9.61 20.60
CA VAL A 159 1.65 -8.75 20.51
C VAL A 159 1.25 -7.34 20.13
N VAL A 160 1.67 -6.35 20.90
CA VAL A 160 1.59 -4.92 20.56
C VAL A 160 3.00 -4.41 20.26
N ALA A 161 3.22 -3.98 19.01
CA ALA A 161 4.50 -3.44 18.57
C ALA A 161 4.55 -1.92 18.77
N LEU A 162 5.65 -1.45 19.35
CA LEU A 162 5.95 -0.04 19.53
C LEU A 162 6.61 0.51 18.27
N ASP A 163 6.01 1.50 17.67
CA ASP A 163 6.43 2.22 16.47
C ASP A 163 6.45 1.36 15.19
N ILE A 164 7.25 0.32 15.14
CA ILE A 164 7.42 -0.61 14.01
C ILE A 164 7.54 -2.03 14.56
N PRO A 165 6.88 -3.04 13.98
CA PRO A 165 7.15 -4.43 14.33
C PRO A 165 8.64 -4.75 14.16
N SER A 166 9.30 -5.26 15.18
CA SER A 166 10.74 -5.53 15.16
C SER A 166 11.10 -6.48 14.03
N GLY A 167 12.02 -6.07 13.17
CA GLY A 167 12.41 -6.81 11.96
C GLY A 167 11.78 -6.32 10.66
N LEU A 168 10.79 -5.41 10.72
CA LEU A 168 10.23 -4.71 9.56
C LEU A 168 11.04 -3.44 9.29
N ASN A 169 11.43 -3.23 8.02
CA ASN A 169 12.10 -1.99 7.62
C ASN A 169 11.08 -0.86 7.48
N ALA A 170 11.25 0.20 8.27
CA ALA A 170 10.32 1.33 8.32
C ALA A 170 10.20 2.13 7.01
N GLN A 171 11.24 2.10 6.16
CA GLN A 171 11.25 2.81 4.87
C GLN A 171 10.68 1.96 3.75
N THR A 172 11.04 0.68 3.70
CA THR A 172 10.79 -0.18 2.52
C THR A 172 9.68 -1.21 2.72
N GLY A 173 9.34 -1.54 3.98
CA GLY A 173 8.45 -2.66 4.28
C GLY A 173 9.07 -4.03 4.04
N ALA A 174 10.38 -4.09 3.83
CA ALA A 174 11.09 -5.35 3.70
C ALA A 174 11.32 -6.02 5.06
N THR A 175 11.41 -7.35 5.05
CA THR A 175 11.72 -8.18 6.21
C THR A 175 12.98 -8.98 5.90
N PRO A 176 14.17 -8.42 6.19
CA PRO A 176 15.43 -9.05 5.81
C PRO A 176 15.74 -10.35 6.60
N GLY A 177 15.02 -10.58 7.71
CA GLY A 177 15.19 -11.76 8.56
C GLY A 177 13.95 -11.99 9.42
N ALA A 178 14.17 -12.38 10.68
CA ALA A 178 13.10 -12.54 11.65
C ALA A 178 12.32 -11.23 11.83
N VAL A 179 10.99 -11.32 11.88
CA VAL A 179 10.08 -10.18 12.06
C VAL A 179 8.95 -10.54 12.99
N VAL A 180 8.60 -9.64 13.91
CA VAL A 180 7.45 -9.78 14.80
C VAL A 180 6.16 -9.72 14.00
N GLN A 181 5.26 -10.68 14.25
CA GLN A 181 3.88 -10.65 13.78
C GLN A 181 3.01 -10.01 14.86
N ALA A 182 2.74 -8.72 14.72
CA ALA A 182 1.98 -7.97 15.71
C ALA A 182 0.47 -8.11 15.47
N ASP A 183 -0.31 -8.11 16.56
CA ASP A 183 -1.76 -7.93 16.51
C ASP A 183 -2.13 -6.46 16.37
N HIS A 184 -1.35 -5.59 17.03
CA HIS A 184 -1.45 -4.14 16.93
C HIS A 184 -0.06 -3.52 16.79
N THR A 185 0.04 -2.50 15.96
CA THR A 185 1.21 -1.63 15.86
C THR A 185 0.77 -0.20 16.11
N LEU A 186 1.41 0.49 17.06
CA LEU A 186 1.23 1.92 17.28
C LEU A 186 2.45 2.67 16.80
N THR A 187 2.30 3.41 15.71
CA THR A 187 3.38 4.25 15.17
C THR A 187 3.27 5.68 15.71
N PHE A 188 4.43 6.30 15.96
CA PHE A 188 4.53 7.59 16.60
C PHE A 188 4.90 8.70 15.64
N ILE A 189 4.45 9.93 15.96
CA ILE A 189 4.69 11.19 15.24
C ILE A 189 4.08 11.17 13.87
N ALA A 190 4.64 10.41 12.93
CA ALA A 190 4.17 10.35 11.55
C ALA A 190 4.16 8.91 11.02
N LEU A 191 3.36 8.70 9.98
CA LEU A 191 3.26 7.43 9.29
C LEU A 191 4.51 7.19 8.43
N LYS A 192 5.08 5.99 8.52
CA LYS A 192 6.27 5.58 7.75
C LYS A 192 5.84 4.70 6.58
N PRO A 193 6.52 4.80 5.41
CA PRO A 193 6.10 4.08 4.21
C PRO A 193 6.15 2.55 4.37
N GLY A 194 7.13 2.04 5.10
CA GLY A 194 7.30 0.60 5.32
C GLY A 194 6.19 -0.06 6.13
N LEU A 195 5.29 0.72 6.76
CA LEU A 195 4.09 0.22 7.42
C LEU A 195 2.93 -0.07 6.46
N LEU A 196 3.03 0.36 5.20
CA LEU A 196 1.93 0.33 4.24
C LEU A 196 2.20 -0.54 3.00
N THR A 197 3.44 -0.87 2.72
CA THR A 197 3.85 -1.61 1.52
C THR A 197 4.76 -2.80 1.85
N GLY A 198 5.08 -3.60 0.85
CA GLY A 198 5.93 -4.79 1.02
C GLY A 198 5.27 -5.85 1.89
N LYS A 199 5.95 -6.28 2.95
CA LYS A 199 5.47 -7.30 3.90
C LYS A 199 4.65 -6.73 5.07
N ALA A 200 4.43 -5.42 5.10
CA ALA A 200 3.78 -4.75 6.21
C ALA A 200 2.42 -5.38 6.59
N ARG A 201 1.59 -5.70 5.58
CA ARG A 201 0.25 -6.26 5.82
C ARG A 201 0.25 -7.65 6.48
N ASP A 202 1.35 -8.40 6.37
CA ASP A 202 1.48 -9.71 7.00
C ASP A 202 1.86 -9.59 8.49
N VAL A 203 2.43 -8.46 8.92
CA VAL A 203 3.11 -8.35 10.23
C VAL A 203 2.66 -7.20 11.11
N VAL A 204 2.03 -6.16 10.54
CA VAL A 204 1.64 -4.93 11.28
C VAL A 204 0.39 -5.13 12.14
N GLY A 205 -0.48 -6.07 11.76
CA GLY A 205 -1.77 -6.22 12.41
C GLY A 205 -2.65 -4.98 12.21
N GLN A 206 -3.34 -4.57 13.26
CA GLN A 206 -4.10 -3.32 13.26
C GLN A 206 -3.15 -2.13 13.48
N LEU A 207 -3.04 -1.27 12.47
CA LEU A 207 -2.20 -0.08 12.55
C LEU A 207 -2.92 1.06 13.29
N HIS A 208 -2.20 1.66 14.23
CA HIS A 208 -2.61 2.85 14.97
C HIS A 208 -1.55 3.93 14.85
N HIS A 209 -1.95 5.18 14.99
CA HIS A 209 -1.05 6.33 14.93
C HIS A 209 -1.33 7.27 16.11
N HIS A 210 -0.26 7.85 16.65
CA HIS A 210 -0.34 8.91 17.66
C HIS A 210 0.70 9.99 17.34
N ALA A 211 0.25 11.22 17.10
CA ALA A 211 1.11 12.35 16.71
C ALA A 211 1.88 12.99 17.89
N LEU A 212 1.67 12.55 19.11
CA LEU A 212 2.34 13.02 20.34
C LEU A 212 2.15 14.51 20.65
N GLY A 213 1.11 15.14 20.07
CA GLY A 213 0.84 16.59 20.18
C GLY A 213 1.56 17.41 19.11
N LEU A 214 2.16 16.75 18.11
CA LEU A 214 2.91 17.39 17.02
C LEU A 214 2.06 17.67 15.76
N GLU A 215 0.72 17.54 15.85
CA GLU A 215 -0.20 17.70 14.68
C GLU A 215 0.00 19.03 13.98
N ARG A 216 0.18 20.13 14.74
CA ARG A 216 0.39 21.46 14.18
C ARG A 216 1.73 21.57 13.46
N TRP A 217 2.79 21.02 14.04
CA TRP A 217 4.11 21.01 13.40
C TRP A 217 4.07 20.18 12.11
N LEU A 218 3.51 18.97 12.14
CA LEU A 218 3.34 18.11 10.98
C LEU A 218 2.52 18.77 9.87
N ALA A 219 1.45 19.49 10.20
CA ALA A 219 0.62 20.20 9.23
C ALA A 219 1.38 21.33 8.50
N GLY A 220 2.41 21.88 9.12
CA GLY A 220 3.29 22.89 8.51
C GLY A 220 4.37 22.31 7.59
N GLN A 221 4.50 20.99 7.52
CA GLN A 221 5.50 20.30 6.71
C GLN A 221 4.89 19.75 5.43
N SER A 222 5.71 19.57 4.41
CA SER A 222 5.32 18.90 3.17
C SER A 222 6.10 17.62 2.96
N THR A 223 5.44 16.61 2.42
CA THR A 223 6.08 15.35 2.02
C THR A 223 5.60 14.95 0.62
N PRO A 224 6.47 14.38 -0.22
CA PRO A 224 6.07 13.88 -1.53
C PRO A 224 5.27 12.57 -1.46
N LEU A 225 5.12 11.96 -0.27
CA LEU A 225 4.48 10.68 -0.05
C LEU A 225 3.08 10.86 0.55
N THR A 226 2.08 10.23 -0.07
CA THR A 226 0.68 10.28 0.39
C THR A 226 0.10 8.88 0.50
N ARG A 227 -0.62 8.59 1.59
CA ARG A 227 -1.48 7.42 1.72
C ARG A 227 -2.84 7.71 1.10
N PHE A 228 -3.20 6.97 0.07
CA PHE A 228 -4.50 7.07 -0.55
C PHE A 228 -5.41 5.91 -0.14
N CYS A 229 -6.64 6.22 0.22
CA CYS A 229 -7.67 5.27 0.62
C CYS A 229 -9.04 5.70 0.09
N ALA A 230 -10.08 4.95 0.39
CA ALA A 230 -11.44 5.20 -0.10
C ALA A 230 -11.97 6.63 0.17
N ALA A 231 -11.53 7.27 1.25
CA ALA A 231 -11.93 8.65 1.58
C ALA A 231 -11.59 9.68 0.49
N HIS A 232 -10.54 9.44 -0.31
CA HIS A 232 -10.12 10.35 -1.40
C HIS A 232 -10.98 10.22 -2.67
N LEU A 233 -11.81 9.17 -2.79
CA LEU A 233 -12.61 8.98 -4.01
C LEU A 233 -13.56 10.14 -4.28
N ALA A 234 -14.13 10.74 -3.25
CA ALA A 234 -15.03 11.90 -3.38
C ALA A 234 -14.34 13.15 -3.97
N ASP A 235 -13.05 13.32 -3.68
CA ASP A 235 -12.26 14.44 -4.21
C ASP A 235 -11.99 14.27 -5.71
N TRP A 236 -11.78 13.05 -6.18
CA TRP A 236 -11.50 12.74 -7.58
C TRP A 236 -12.74 12.54 -8.43
N LEU A 237 -13.85 12.09 -7.82
CA LEU A 237 -15.06 11.66 -8.50
C LEU A 237 -16.27 12.46 -8.02
N PRO A 238 -16.34 13.77 -8.34
CA PRO A 238 -17.50 14.59 -7.97
C PRO A 238 -18.77 14.14 -8.72
N PRO A 239 -19.95 14.44 -8.20
CA PRO A 239 -21.23 14.15 -8.86
C PRO A 239 -21.26 14.64 -10.30
N ARG A 240 -21.80 13.82 -11.20
CA ARG A 240 -21.94 14.20 -12.61
C ARG A 240 -23.02 15.27 -12.79
N ARG A 241 -22.79 16.19 -13.73
CA ARG A 241 -23.81 17.17 -14.11
C ARG A 241 -25.00 16.46 -14.73
N ALA A 242 -26.21 16.87 -14.40
CA ALA A 242 -27.44 16.30 -14.94
C ALA A 242 -27.56 16.43 -16.48
N THR A 243 -26.85 17.38 -17.07
CA THR A 243 -26.84 17.64 -18.53
C THR A 243 -25.68 16.92 -19.26
N SER A 244 -24.88 16.11 -18.56
CA SER A 244 -23.75 15.44 -19.18
C SER A 244 -24.20 14.35 -20.18
N HIS A 245 -23.40 14.13 -21.21
CA HIS A 245 -23.65 13.13 -22.23
C HIS A 245 -22.41 12.19 -22.40
N LYS A 246 -22.58 11.10 -23.13
CA LYS A 246 -21.52 10.08 -23.31
C LYS A 246 -20.19 10.64 -23.80
N GLY A 247 -20.18 11.72 -24.57
CA GLY A 247 -18.97 12.38 -25.06
C GLY A 247 -18.15 13.06 -23.96
N ASP A 248 -18.79 13.49 -22.87
CA ASP A 248 -18.12 14.17 -21.75
C ASP A 248 -17.32 13.21 -20.87
N HIS A 249 -17.55 11.90 -21.01
CA HIS A 249 -16.96 10.87 -20.15
C HIS A 249 -15.89 10.03 -20.85
N GLY A 250 -15.40 10.53 -21.99
CA GLY A 250 -14.29 9.96 -22.72
C GLY A 250 -14.65 8.87 -23.74
N LYS A 251 -13.88 8.85 -24.82
CA LYS A 251 -13.90 7.82 -25.85
C LYS A 251 -12.63 7.01 -25.70
N LEU A 252 -12.76 5.76 -25.33
CA LEU A 252 -11.64 4.86 -25.10
C LEU A 252 -11.49 3.86 -26.24
N VAL A 253 -10.26 3.59 -26.65
CA VAL A 253 -9.91 2.39 -27.40
C VAL A 253 -9.03 1.47 -26.56
N ILE A 254 -9.40 0.21 -26.50
CA ILE A 254 -8.67 -0.84 -25.78
C ILE A 254 -8.19 -1.87 -26.79
N VAL A 255 -6.88 -2.11 -26.80
CA VAL A 255 -6.20 -2.95 -27.79
C VAL A 255 -5.56 -4.15 -27.12
N GLY A 256 -5.95 -5.33 -27.53
CA GLY A 256 -5.40 -6.59 -27.00
C GLY A 256 -6.28 -7.79 -27.32
N GLY A 257 -6.16 -8.83 -26.50
CA GLY A 257 -6.96 -10.04 -26.71
C GLY A 257 -6.55 -10.78 -27.98
N ASP A 258 -5.33 -11.30 -28.06
CA ASP A 258 -4.91 -12.25 -29.08
C ASP A 258 -5.70 -13.54 -28.94
N ARG A 259 -5.51 -14.47 -29.85
CA ARG A 259 -6.19 -15.75 -29.86
C ARG A 259 -6.07 -16.47 -28.51
N GLY A 260 -7.20 -16.83 -27.93
CA GLY A 260 -7.27 -17.52 -26.63
C GLY A 260 -7.26 -16.61 -25.41
N THR A 261 -7.21 -15.28 -25.57
CA THR A 261 -7.18 -14.31 -24.46
C THR A 261 -8.34 -13.32 -24.47
N ALA A 262 -9.49 -13.72 -25.01
CA ALA A 262 -10.71 -12.91 -25.06
C ALA A 262 -11.15 -12.40 -23.68
N GLY A 263 -10.94 -13.19 -22.62
CA GLY A 263 -11.32 -12.83 -21.25
C GLY A 263 -10.58 -11.60 -20.73
N ALA A 264 -9.28 -11.49 -20.99
CA ALA A 264 -8.46 -10.35 -20.55
C ALA A 264 -8.97 -9.02 -21.12
N ILE A 265 -9.14 -8.96 -22.42
CA ILE A 265 -9.57 -7.73 -23.08
C ILE A 265 -11.03 -7.39 -22.78
N ARG A 266 -11.90 -8.40 -22.63
CA ARG A 266 -13.28 -8.21 -22.20
C ARG A 266 -13.34 -7.61 -20.79
N MET A 267 -12.59 -8.17 -19.82
CA MET A 267 -12.58 -7.66 -18.44
C MET A 267 -12.09 -6.21 -18.38
N CYS A 268 -11.06 -5.87 -19.15
CA CYS A 268 -10.59 -4.50 -19.27
C CYS A 268 -11.68 -3.56 -19.82
N GLY A 269 -12.36 -3.94 -20.89
CA GLY A 269 -13.44 -3.16 -21.49
C GLY A 269 -14.64 -2.99 -20.58
N GLU A 270 -15.07 -4.05 -19.93
CA GLU A 270 -16.19 -4.01 -18.98
C GLU A 270 -15.86 -3.15 -17.74
N ALA A 271 -14.64 -3.29 -17.21
CA ALA A 271 -14.17 -2.43 -16.11
C ALA A 271 -14.21 -0.95 -16.48
N ALA A 272 -13.80 -0.61 -17.71
CA ALA A 272 -13.88 0.78 -18.19
C ALA A 272 -15.31 1.30 -18.23
N LEU A 273 -16.26 0.52 -18.74
CA LEU A 273 -17.69 0.88 -18.73
C LEU A 273 -18.21 1.06 -17.29
N ARG A 274 -17.91 0.12 -16.39
CA ARG A 274 -18.35 0.14 -14.99
C ARG A 274 -17.73 1.28 -14.19
N SER A 275 -16.59 1.80 -14.64
CA SER A 275 -15.91 2.96 -14.05
C SER A 275 -16.35 4.28 -14.67
N GLY A 276 -17.31 4.25 -15.58
CA GLY A 276 -17.98 5.44 -16.08
C GLY A 276 -17.46 5.99 -17.40
N ALA A 277 -16.67 5.25 -18.18
CA ALA A 277 -16.31 5.63 -19.55
C ALA A 277 -17.56 5.87 -20.41
N GLY A 278 -17.55 6.90 -21.24
CA GLY A 278 -18.68 7.24 -22.09
C GLY A 278 -18.87 6.29 -23.26
N LEU A 279 -17.80 5.95 -23.96
CA LEU A 279 -17.77 5.03 -25.09
C LEU A 279 -16.50 4.21 -25.05
N VAL A 280 -16.62 2.89 -25.19
CA VAL A 280 -15.49 1.97 -25.20
C VAL A 280 -15.48 1.13 -26.47
N ARG A 281 -14.41 1.30 -27.26
CA ARG A 281 -14.12 0.46 -28.42
C ARG A 281 -13.03 -0.53 -28.08
N VAL A 282 -13.23 -1.79 -28.44
CA VAL A 282 -12.27 -2.88 -28.25
C VAL A 282 -11.80 -3.37 -29.60
N LEU A 283 -10.49 -3.40 -29.81
CA LEU A 283 -9.88 -4.00 -30.99
C LEU A 283 -9.13 -5.26 -30.59
N THR A 284 -9.50 -6.39 -31.16
CA THR A 284 -9.09 -7.71 -30.71
C THR A 284 -8.94 -8.71 -31.86
N HIS A 285 -8.49 -9.92 -31.57
CA HIS A 285 -8.45 -10.99 -32.55
C HIS A 285 -9.87 -11.30 -33.08
N PRO A 286 -10.06 -11.56 -34.39
CA PRO A 286 -11.40 -11.74 -34.96
C PRO A 286 -12.23 -12.83 -34.31
N GLU A 287 -11.61 -13.92 -33.84
CA GLU A 287 -12.31 -14.99 -33.12
C GLU A 287 -12.95 -14.53 -31.78
N ASN A 288 -12.48 -13.40 -31.22
CA ASN A 288 -12.97 -12.89 -29.94
C ASN A 288 -14.15 -11.91 -30.08
N VAL A 289 -14.41 -11.40 -31.29
CA VAL A 289 -15.43 -10.34 -31.50
C VAL A 289 -16.81 -10.81 -31.08
N ALA A 290 -17.31 -11.91 -31.64
CA ALA A 290 -18.63 -12.41 -31.35
C ALA A 290 -18.80 -12.84 -29.86
N PRO A 291 -17.87 -13.59 -29.25
CA PRO A 291 -17.96 -13.93 -27.83
C PRO A 291 -18.03 -12.71 -26.90
N ILE A 292 -17.28 -11.67 -27.17
CA ILE A 292 -17.26 -10.47 -26.32
C ILE A 292 -18.59 -9.72 -26.45
N VAL A 293 -19.07 -9.47 -27.67
CA VAL A 293 -20.32 -8.76 -27.92
C VAL A 293 -21.51 -9.53 -27.32
N THR A 294 -21.49 -10.85 -27.39
CA THR A 294 -22.56 -11.69 -26.83
C THR A 294 -22.70 -11.50 -25.31
N VAL A 295 -21.60 -11.32 -24.61
CA VAL A 295 -21.59 -11.17 -23.15
C VAL A 295 -21.75 -9.71 -22.73
N ARG A 296 -21.19 -8.76 -23.51
CA ARG A 296 -21.21 -7.33 -23.18
C ARG A 296 -21.48 -6.48 -24.44
N PRO A 297 -22.75 -6.36 -24.82
CA PRO A 297 -23.14 -5.66 -26.06
C PRO A 297 -22.88 -4.13 -26.03
N GLU A 298 -22.62 -3.54 -24.87
CA GLU A 298 -22.26 -2.14 -24.73
C GLU A 298 -20.84 -1.83 -25.23
N LEU A 299 -19.98 -2.84 -25.36
CA LEU A 299 -18.66 -2.71 -25.97
C LEU A 299 -18.79 -2.69 -27.51
N MET A 300 -18.14 -1.70 -28.12
CA MET A 300 -18.01 -1.61 -29.57
C MET A 300 -16.79 -2.42 -30.00
N VAL A 301 -16.99 -3.69 -30.34
CA VAL A 301 -15.90 -4.63 -30.62
C VAL A 301 -15.69 -4.79 -32.12
N ASP A 302 -14.42 -4.73 -32.55
CA ASP A 302 -14.04 -4.91 -33.94
C ASP A 302 -12.72 -5.69 -34.05
N GLU A 303 -12.44 -6.22 -35.24
CA GLU A 303 -11.18 -6.89 -35.54
C GLU A 303 -10.02 -5.87 -35.49
N LEU A 304 -8.92 -6.26 -34.88
CA LEU A 304 -7.67 -5.49 -34.92
C LEU A 304 -6.96 -5.68 -36.26
N THR A 305 -7.07 -4.68 -37.13
CA THR A 305 -6.30 -4.53 -38.35
C THR A 305 -5.58 -3.17 -38.35
N PRO A 306 -4.58 -2.94 -39.22
CA PRO A 306 -3.95 -1.62 -39.31
C PRO A 306 -4.95 -0.50 -39.59
N GLN A 307 -5.98 -0.76 -40.38
CA GLN A 307 -7.01 0.21 -40.77
C GLN A 307 -7.96 0.53 -39.60
N THR A 308 -8.49 -0.50 -38.93
CA THR A 308 -9.40 -0.33 -37.78
C THR A 308 -8.67 0.32 -36.64
N LEU A 309 -7.40 -0.04 -36.39
CA LEU A 309 -6.58 0.55 -35.33
C LEU A 309 -6.34 2.03 -35.59
N LYS A 310 -5.92 2.43 -36.79
CA LYS A 310 -5.70 3.83 -37.11
C LYS A 310 -6.98 4.66 -36.91
N ALA A 311 -8.11 4.20 -37.47
CA ALA A 311 -9.39 4.89 -37.30
C ALA A 311 -9.83 5.00 -35.83
N ALA A 312 -9.61 3.95 -35.05
CA ALA A 312 -9.93 3.96 -33.60
C ALA A 312 -9.02 4.92 -32.81
N LEU A 313 -7.73 4.96 -33.14
CA LEU A 313 -6.77 5.87 -32.49
C LEU A 313 -7.07 7.34 -32.82
N GLU A 314 -7.51 7.65 -34.04
CA GLU A 314 -7.95 9.00 -34.42
C GLU A 314 -9.21 9.42 -33.65
N TRP A 315 -10.13 8.49 -33.45
CA TRP A 315 -11.42 8.72 -32.77
C TRP A 315 -11.28 8.83 -31.23
N ALA A 316 -10.36 8.08 -30.62
CA ALA A 316 -10.26 7.95 -29.17
C ALA A 316 -9.63 9.16 -28.48
N ASP A 317 -10.04 9.41 -27.24
CA ASP A 317 -9.41 10.37 -26.32
C ASP A 317 -8.30 9.67 -25.50
N VAL A 318 -8.47 8.39 -25.18
CA VAL A 318 -7.54 7.58 -24.38
C VAL A 318 -7.34 6.21 -25.00
N VAL A 319 -6.13 5.70 -24.88
CA VAL A 319 -5.73 4.36 -25.37
C VAL A 319 -5.31 3.49 -24.19
N ALA A 320 -5.85 2.28 -24.10
CA ALA A 320 -5.31 1.22 -23.26
C ALA A 320 -4.81 0.07 -24.15
N ILE A 321 -3.63 -0.45 -23.88
CA ILE A 321 -3.04 -1.53 -24.66
C ILE A 321 -2.28 -2.51 -23.75
N GLY A 322 -2.40 -3.79 -24.06
CA GLY A 322 -1.60 -4.82 -23.42
C GLY A 322 -2.34 -6.04 -22.92
N PRO A 323 -3.55 -5.95 -22.31
CA PRO A 323 -4.29 -7.11 -21.85
C PRO A 323 -4.47 -8.16 -22.95
N GLY A 324 -3.86 -9.33 -22.79
CA GLY A 324 -3.91 -10.42 -23.77
C GLY A 324 -3.34 -10.10 -25.15
N LEU A 325 -2.49 -9.07 -25.28
CA LEU A 325 -1.95 -8.62 -26.58
C LEU A 325 -1.04 -9.66 -27.23
N GLY A 326 -0.33 -10.44 -26.43
CA GLY A 326 0.72 -11.33 -26.91
C GLY A 326 2.00 -10.57 -27.34
N GLN A 327 3.05 -11.35 -27.60
CA GLN A 327 4.37 -10.81 -27.96
C GLN A 327 4.76 -11.19 -29.41
N ARG A 328 3.81 -11.74 -30.19
CA ARG A 328 3.99 -12.08 -31.61
C ARG A 328 3.87 -10.82 -32.47
N GLU A 329 4.12 -10.96 -33.79
CA GLU A 329 4.11 -9.83 -34.73
C GLU A 329 2.77 -9.08 -34.73
N TRP A 330 1.64 -9.76 -34.54
CA TRP A 330 0.33 -9.14 -34.44
C TRP A 330 0.28 -8.09 -33.32
N GLY A 331 0.72 -8.43 -32.10
CA GLY A 331 0.77 -7.51 -30.96
C GLY A 331 1.86 -6.45 -31.11
N ARG A 332 3.04 -6.83 -31.62
CA ARG A 332 4.15 -5.89 -31.88
C ARG A 332 3.77 -4.81 -32.89
N SER A 333 3.11 -5.20 -33.96
CA SER A 333 2.64 -4.26 -35.00
C SER A 333 1.60 -3.28 -34.44
N ALA A 334 0.66 -3.77 -33.64
CA ALA A 334 -0.32 -2.92 -32.97
C ALA A 334 0.36 -1.90 -32.06
N LEU A 335 1.32 -2.33 -31.24
CA LEU A 335 2.04 -1.44 -30.32
C LEU A 335 2.80 -0.35 -31.08
N ARG A 336 3.53 -0.70 -32.14
CA ARG A 336 4.23 0.29 -32.98
C ARG A 336 3.27 1.34 -33.58
N THR A 337 2.06 0.95 -33.94
CA THR A 337 1.06 1.89 -34.44
C THR A 337 0.56 2.80 -33.30
N VAL A 338 0.29 2.26 -32.13
CA VAL A 338 -0.13 3.02 -30.94
C VAL A 338 0.95 4.05 -30.53
N GLU A 339 2.22 3.66 -30.59
CA GLU A 339 3.36 4.53 -30.28
C GLU A 339 3.43 5.79 -31.15
N SER A 340 2.88 5.75 -32.36
CA SER A 340 2.87 6.90 -33.27
C SER A 340 1.86 8.00 -32.88
N PHE A 341 1.00 7.74 -31.90
CA PHE A 341 -0.02 8.70 -31.43
C PHE A 341 0.39 9.31 -30.08
N ASN A 342 0.17 10.61 -29.96
CA ASN A 342 0.44 11.35 -28.72
C ASN A 342 -0.87 11.58 -27.94
N LYS A 343 -1.40 10.51 -27.35
CA LYS A 343 -2.62 10.53 -26.51
C LYS A 343 -2.33 9.99 -25.13
N PRO A 344 -3.14 10.32 -24.12
CA PRO A 344 -3.06 9.64 -22.82
C PRO A 344 -3.23 8.13 -22.99
N MET A 345 -2.37 7.35 -22.37
CA MET A 345 -2.33 5.89 -22.53
C MET A 345 -2.17 5.15 -21.22
N VAL A 346 -2.68 3.93 -21.19
CA VAL A 346 -2.37 2.92 -20.16
C VAL A 346 -1.74 1.72 -20.84
N TRP A 347 -0.55 1.33 -20.39
CA TRP A 347 0.17 0.15 -20.89
C TRP A 347 0.29 -0.88 -19.79
N ASP A 348 -0.19 -2.09 -20.07
CA ASP A 348 -0.20 -3.20 -19.13
C ASP A 348 0.25 -4.50 -19.80
N ALA A 349 0.55 -5.51 -19.02
CA ALA A 349 0.80 -6.89 -19.45
C ALA A 349 1.82 -6.96 -20.60
N ASP A 350 1.42 -7.50 -21.75
CA ASP A 350 2.33 -7.72 -22.89
C ASP A 350 2.87 -6.42 -23.52
N ALA A 351 2.17 -5.30 -23.38
CA ALA A 351 2.74 -4.01 -23.77
C ALA A 351 3.97 -3.65 -22.92
N LEU A 352 3.98 -4.00 -21.63
CA LEU A 352 5.13 -3.82 -20.74
C LEU A 352 6.27 -4.79 -21.07
N ASN A 353 5.93 -6.05 -21.41
CA ASN A 353 6.92 -7.03 -21.84
C ASN A 353 7.63 -6.56 -23.14
N LEU A 354 6.87 -6.02 -24.09
CA LEU A 354 7.43 -5.48 -25.34
C LEU A 354 8.25 -4.21 -25.08
N LEU A 355 7.82 -3.35 -24.17
CA LEU A 355 8.57 -2.15 -23.76
C LEU A 355 9.93 -2.50 -23.13
N ALA A 356 10.02 -3.63 -22.42
CA ALA A 356 11.29 -4.10 -21.85
C ALA A 356 12.31 -4.47 -22.94
N PHE A 357 11.87 -4.96 -24.10
CA PHE A 357 12.73 -5.24 -25.24
C PHE A 357 13.15 -3.98 -26.02
N ASN A 358 12.24 -3.01 -26.11
CA ASN A 358 12.45 -1.76 -26.84
C ASN A 358 12.15 -0.56 -25.93
N PRO A 359 13.04 -0.24 -24.97
CA PRO A 359 12.80 0.83 -24.01
C PRO A 359 12.72 2.20 -24.68
N ASP A 360 11.67 2.95 -24.37
CA ASP A 360 11.57 4.37 -24.70
C ASP A 360 10.98 5.15 -23.52
N LYS A 361 11.21 6.45 -23.48
CA LYS A 361 10.71 7.34 -22.44
C LYS A 361 9.58 8.20 -23.00
N ARG A 362 8.39 8.16 -22.34
CA ARG A 362 7.21 8.94 -22.72
C ARG A 362 6.51 9.51 -21.49
N HIS A 363 5.98 10.72 -21.62
CA HIS A 363 5.31 11.43 -20.54
C HIS A 363 3.79 11.19 -20.49
N ASN A 364 3.21 10.65 -21.56
CA ASN A 364 1.76 10.55 -21.76
C ASN A 364 1.16 9.20 -21.38
N ARG A 365 1.87 8.35 -20.67
CA ARG A 365 1.37 7.01 -20.33
C ARG A 365 1.46 6.68 -18.84
N VAL A 366 0.53 5.83 -18.42
CA VAL A 366 0.55 5.12 -17.15
C VAL A 366 1.00 3.69 -17.41
N LEU A 367 2.04 3.24 -16.73
CA LEU A 367 2.53 1.86 -16.76
C LEU A 367 2.08 1.13 -15.49
N THR A 368 1.58 -0.10 -15.62
CA THR A 368 0.99 -0.84 -14.51
C THR A 368 1.69 -2.18 -14.23
N PRO A 369 3.02 -2.20 -14.03
CA PRO A 369 3.74 -3.44 -13.84
C PRO A 369 3.41 -4.11 -12.50
N HIS A 370 3.22 -5.44 -12.52
CA HIS A 370 3.41 -6.27 -11.32
C HIS A 370 4.93 -6.48 -11.09
N PRO A 371 5.37 -7.00 -9.93
CA PRO A 371 6.81 -7.11 -9.63
C PRO A 371 7.63 -7.86 -10.67
N GLY A 372 7.07 -8.90 -11.31
CA GLY A 372 7.76 -9.65 -12.37
C GLY A 372 7.97 -8.82 -13.65
N GLU A 373 6.98 -8.02 -14.04
CA GLU A 373 7.09 -7.09 -15.17
C GLU A 373 8.07 -5.94 -14.85
N ALA A 374 8.01 -5.40 -13.64
CA ALA A 374 8.95 -4.39 -13.16
C ALA A 374 10.40 -4.90 -13.20
N ALA A 375 10.62 -6.14 -12.79
CA ALA A 375 11.92 -6.80 -12.84
C ALA A 375 12.48 -6.88 -14.26
N ARG A 376 11.64 -7.25 -15.25
CA ARG A 376 12.03 -7.25 -16.66
C ARG A 376 12.32 -5.84 -17.18
N LEU A 377 11.48 -4.87 -16.86
CA LEU A 377 11.65 -3.47 -17.27
C LEU A 377 12.95 -2.85 -16.75
N LEU A 378 13.36 -3.19 -15.52
CA LEU A 378 14.61 -2.70 -14.91
C LEU A 378 15.80 -3.63 -15.11
N ASN A 379 15.59 -4.83 -15.66
CA ASN A 379 16.60 -5.89 -15.79
C ASN A 379 17.26 -6.23 -14.43
N VAL A 380 16.41 -6.49 -13.45
CA VAL A 380 16.80 -6.89 -12.08
C VAL A 380 15.96 -8.09 -11.63
N SER A 381 16.25 -8.64 -10.45
CA SER A 381 15.44 -9.71 -9.87
C SER A 381 14.13 -9.17 -9.25
N VAL A 382 13.13 -10.04 -9.12
CA VAL A 382 11.90 -9.73 -8.37
C VAL A 382 12.23 -9.42 -6.91
N ALA A 383 13.19 -10.13 -6.33
CA ALA A 383 13.65 -9.87 -4.96
C ALA A 383 14.20 -8.44 -4.79
N GLU A 384 14.93 -7.94 -5.78
CA GLU A 384 15.42 -6.55 -5.77
C GLU A 384 14.25 -5.55 -5.83
N ILE A 385 13.24 -5.79 -6.68
CA ILE A 385 12.02 -4.95 -6.73
C ILE A 385 11.33 -4.91 -5.37
N GLU A 386 11.12 -6.06 -4.76
CA GLU A 386 10.40 -6.19 -3.49
C GLU A 386 11.21 -5.70 -2.27
N SER A 387 12.53 -5.64 -2.36
CA SER A 387 13.38 -5.14 -1.28
C SER A 387 13.22 -3.64 -1.04
N ASP A 388 12.90 -2.87 -2.07
CA ASP A 388 12.57 -1.44 -2.00
C ASP A 388 11.63 -1.04 -3.15
N ARG A 389 10.33 -1.15 -2.90
CA ARG A 389 9.27 -0.89 -3.88
C ARG A 389 9.18 0.59 -4.25
N LEU A 390 9.45 1.50 -3.31
CA LEU A 390 9.46 2.94 -3.55
C LEU A 390 10.58 3.32 -4.51
N LEU A 391 11.82 2.89 -4.23
CA LEU A 391 12.96 3.10 -5.10
C LEU A 391 12.76 2.46 -6.47
N SER A 392 12.19 1.26 -6.52
CA SER A 392 11.90 0.56 -7.77
C SER A 392 10.90 1.33 -8.64
N ALA A 393 9.84 1.87 -8.05
CA ALA A 393 8.88 2.72 -8.76
C ALA A 393 9.53 4.01 -9.29
N GLN A 394 10.38 4.66 -8.51
CA GLN A 394 11.15 5.84 -8.94
C GLN A 394 12.10 5.52 -10.09
N ARG A 395 12.82 4.39 -10.04
CA ARG A 395 13.71 3.93 -11.12
C ARG A 395 12.93 3.69 -12.42
N LEU A 396 11.73 3.10 -12.33
CA LEU A 396 10.84 2.89 -13.48
C LEU A 396 10.40 4.23 -14.09
N VAL A 397 9.95 5.18 -13.28
CA VAL A 397 9.58 6.52 -13.75
C VAL A 397 10.76 7.24 -14.40
N LYS A 398 11.94 7.19 -13.79
CA LYS A 398 13.15 7.81 -14.34
C LYS A 398 13.50 7.24 -15.72
N ARG A 399 13.33 5.93 -15.90
CA ARG A 399 13.68 5.24 -17.16
C ARG A 399 12.62 5.42 -18.24
N TYR A 400 11.34 5.31 -17.88
CA TYR A 400 10.24 5.21 -18.83
C TYR A 400 9.33 6.44 -18.92
N GLY A 401 9.45 7.36 -17.97
CA GLY A 401 8.62 8.57 -17.90
C GLY A 401 7.19 8.32 -17.42
N GLY A 402 6.39 9.36 -17.43
CA GLY A 402 4.97 9.33 -17.10
C GLY A 402 4.67 8.96 -15.65
N VAL A 403 3.74 8.02 -15.48
CA VAL A 403 3.30 7.51 -14.20
C VAL A 403 3.49 5.99 -14.15
N VAL A 404 3.94 5.48 -13.02
CA VAL A 404 4.14 4.04 -12.79
C VAL A 404 3.29 3.59 -11.61
N VAL A 405 2.53 2.53 -11.83
CA VAL A 405 1.77 1.80 -10.82
C VAL A 405 2.48 0.47 -10.55
N LEU A 406 3.29 0.40 -9.52
CA LEU A 406 3.92 -0.87 -9.10
C LEU A 406 2.93 -1.64 -8.24
N LYS A 407 2.25 -2.60 -8.87
CA LYS A 407 1.18 -3.40 -8.25
C LYS A 407 1.68 -4.29 -7.11
N GLY A 408 0.84 -4.55 -6.14
CA GLY A 408 1.09 -5.45 -5.01
C GLY A 408 0.37 -5.00 -3.74
N ALA A 409 0.67 -5.65 -2.62
CA ALA A 409 0.16 -5.22 -1.32
C ALA A 409 0.78 -3.87 -0.94
N GLY A 410 -0.06 -2.83 -0.82
CA GLY A 410 0.41 -1.46 -0.75
C GLY A 410 1.03 -1.03 -2.09
N THR A 411 0.21 -1.05 -3.15
CA THR A 411 0.60 -0.57 -4.50
C THR A 411 1.23 0.81 -4.41
N VAL A 412 2.35 1.00 -5.08
CA VAL A 412 3.07 2.28 -5.14
C VAL A 412 2.80 2.96 -6.48
N VAL A 413 2.30 4.19 -6.44
CA VAL A 413 2.13 5.04 -7.64
C VAL A 413 3.18 6.15 -7.60
N ALA A 414 3.99 6.26 -8.64
CA ALA A 414 5.03 7.26 -8.75
C ALA A 414 4.89 8.06 -10.04
N SER A 415 5.22 9.35 -10.00
CA SER A 415 5.16 10.25 -11.15
C SER A 415 6.48 11.00 -11.39
N GLU A 416 6.65 11.54 -12.58
CA GLU A 416 7.83 12.35 -12.94
C GLU A 416 7.94 13.66 -12.14
N SER A 417 6.84 14.16 -11.57
CA SER A 417 6.86 15.32 -10.67
C SER A 417 7.50 15.04 -9.31
N GLY A 418 7.80 13.78 -9.01
CA GLY A 418 8.29 13.32 -7.71
C GLY A 418 7.19 12.96 -6.71
N ALA A 419 5.91 13.23 -7.02
CA ALA A 419 4.80 12.80 -6.19
C ALA A 419 4.69 11.27 -6.18
N MET A 420 4.46 10.70 -5.00
CA MET A 420 4.30 9.27 -4.78
C MET A 420 3.10 8.98 -3.88
N GLY A 421 2.34 7.96 -4.24
CA GLY A 421 1.22 7.45 -3.45
C GLY A 421 1.44 6.00 -3.03
N ILE A 422 1.03 5.66 -1.83
CA ILE A 422 0.86 4.27 -1.40
C ILE A 422 -0.64 4.02 -1.21
N ILE A 423 -1.14 3.00 -1.87
CA ILE A 423 -2.56 2.67 -1.89
C ILE A 423 -2.89 1.78 -0.69
N ASP A 424 -3.67 2.32 0.22
CA ASP A 424 -4.15 1.61 1.41
C ASP A 424 -5.57 1.08 1.18
N ALA A 425 -5.69 0.20 0.21
CA ALA A 425 -6.89 -0.53 -0.15
C ALA A 425 -6.51 -1.86 -0.81
N GLY A 426 -7.43 -2.82 -0.81
CA GLY A 426 -7.23 -4.15 -1.38
C GLY A 426 -6.87 -5.21 -0.33
N ASN A 427 -7.01 -6.47 -0.71
CA ASN A 427 -6.81 -7.62 0.16
C ASN A 427 -6.29 -8.84 -0.61
N ALA A 428 -5.99 -9.92 0.11
CA ALA A 428 -5.41 -11.15 -0.45
C ALA A 428 -6.32 -11.86 -1.47
N GLY A 429 -7.63 -11.59 -1.48
CA GLY A 429 -8.55 -12.12 -2.49
C GLY A 429 -8.26 -11.64 -3.91
N MET A 430 -7.56 -10.51 -4.02
CA MET A 430 -7.13 -9.95 -5.31
C MET A 430 -5.96 -10.73 -5.96
N ALA A 431 -5.42 -11.74 -5.30
CA ALA A 431 -4.39 -12.61 -5.86
C ALA A 431 -5.02 -13.65 -6.81
N SER A 432 -5.71 -13.18 -7.85
CA SER A 432 -6.36 -14.02 -8.87
C SER A 432 -6.17 -13.42 -10.27
N GLY A 433 -6.33 -14.27 -11.30
CA GLY A 433 -6.19 -13.84 -12.69
C GLY A 433 -7.23 -12.80 -13.10
N GLY A 434 -6.83 -11.84 -13.94
CA GLY A 434 -7.71 -10.81 -14.48
C GLY A 434 -7.82 -9.53 -13.65
N MET A 435 -7.33 -9.52 -12.42
CA MET A 435 -7.37 -8.31 -11.58
C MET A 435 -6.60 -7.13 -12.20
N GLY A 436 -5.46 -7.41 -12.85
CA GLY A 436 -4.69 -6.39 -13.58
C GLY A 436 -5.45 -5.81 -14.77
N ASP A 437 -6.16 -6.68 -15.51
CA ASP A 437 -6.96 -6.27 -16.67
C ASP A 437 -8.10 -5.33 -16.25
N VAL A 438 -8.75 -5.65 -15.13
CA VAL A 438 -9.79 -4.79 -14.52
C VAL A 438 -9.20 -3.44 -14.11
N LEU A 439 -8.05 -3.41 -13.43
CA LEU A 439 -7.38 -2.16 -13.04
C LEU A 439 -7.04 -1.28 -14.24
N THR A 440 -6.53 -1.87 -15.31
CA THR A 440 -6.20 -1.16 -16.55
C THR A 440 -7.43 -0.46 -17.13
N GLY A 441 -8.58 -1.15 -17.18
CA GLY A 441 -9.85 -0.56 -17.60
C GLY A 441 -10.32 0.59 -16.72
N ILE A 442 -10.19 0.46 -15.40
CA ILE A 442 -10.54 1.52 -14.44
C ILE A 442 -9.70 2.77 -14.69
N ILE A 443 -8.38 2.64 -14.75
CA ILE A 443 -7.47 3.79 -14.94
C ILE A 443 -7.75 4.47 -16.29
N ALA A 444 -7.93 3.69 -17.36
CA ALA A 444 -8.26 4.25 -18.67
C ALA A 444 -9.58 5.05 -18.66
N ALA A 445 -10.60 4.55 -17.98
CA ALA A 445 -11.89 5.25 -17.82
C ALA A 445 -11.75 6.57 -17.07
N LEU A 446 -10.91 6.60 -16.03
CA LEU A 446 -10.69 7.81 -15.25
C LEU A 446 -9.86 8.86 -16.02
N LEU A 447 -8.88 8.42 -16.83
CA LEU A 447 -8.21 9.30 -17.80
C LEU A 447 -9.22 9.91 -18.78
N GLY A 448 -10.14 9.11 -19.30
CA GLY A 448 -11.21 9.59 -20.20
C GLY A 448 -12.16 10.57 -19.55
N GLN A 449 -12.29 10.53 -18.23
CA GLN A 449 -13.05 11.47 -17.42
C GLN A 449 -12.23 12.68 -16.94
N HIS A 450 -11.09 12.92 -17.59
CA HIS A 450 -10.24 14.10 -17.44
C HIS A 450 -9.42 14.19 -16.15
N LEU A 451 -9.25 13.08 -15.40
CA LEU A 451 -8.27 13.04 -14.33
C LEU A 451 -6.86 13.12 -14.92
N THR A 452 -5.95 13.74 -14.18
CA THR A 452 -4.52 13.68 -14.56
C THR A 452 -4.02 12.24 -14.54
N PRO A 453 -2.96 11.90 -15.26
CA PRO A 453 -2.41 10.53 -15.23
C PRO A 453 -2.09 10.03 -13.82
N TYR A 454 -1.58 10.88 -12.94
CA TYR A 454 -1.31 10.53 -11.55
C TYR A 454 -2.59 10.31 -10.75
N ASP A 455 -3.55 11.23 -10.84
CA ASP A 455 -4.82 11.09 -10.13
C ASP A 455 -5.63 9.89 -10.64
N ALA A 456 -5.66 9.66 -11.96
CA ALA A 456 -6.33 8.50 -12.54
C ALA A 456 -5.71 7.17 -12.05
N ALA A 457 -4.39 7.12 -11.94
CA ALA A 457 -3.68 5.96 -11.41
C ALA A 457 -3.99 5.74 -9.91
N CYS A 458 -3.92 6.78 -9.09
CA CYS A 458 -4.23 6.70 -7.65
C CYS A 458 -5.70 6.34 -7.41
N ALA A 459 -6.63 7.08 -8.02
CA ALA A 459 -8.06 6.85 -7.90
C ALA A 459 -8.46 5.46 -8.42
N GLY A 460 -7.87 5.02 -9.55
CA GLY A 460 -8.11 3.70 -10.11
C GLY A 460 -7.67 2.57 -9.18
N CYS A 461 -6.49 2.69 -8.60
CA CYS A 461 -5.99 1.70 -7.63
C CYS A 461 -6.84 1.68 -6.34
N VAL A 462 -7.25 2.84 -5.84
CA VAL A 462 -8.14 2.94 -4.67
C VAL A 462 -9.50 2.33 -4.97
N ALA A 463 -10.13 2.67 -6.09
CA ALA A 463 -11.44 2.13 -6.47
C ALA A 463 -11.39 0.61 -6.66
N HIS A 464 -10.33 0.09 -7.28
CA HIS A 464 -10.09 -1.33 -7.46
C HIS A 464 -9.96 -2.07 -6.12
N GLY A 465 -9.13 -1.53 -5.21
CA GLY A 465 -8.91 -2.10 -3.89
C GLY A 465 -10.16 -2.02 -2.99
N ASP A 466 -10.83 -0.87 -2.94
CA ASP A 466 -12.05 -0.69 -2.12
C ASP A 466 -13.20 -1.58 -2.59
N ALA A 467 -13.35 -1.77 -3.92
CA ALA A 467 -14.33 -2.72 -4.46
C ALA A 467 -14.06 -4.15 -3.96
N ALA A 468 -12.80 -4.57 -3.95
CA ALA A 468 -12.41 -5.87 -3.42
C ALA A 468 -12.57 -5.97 -1.90
N ASP A 469 -12.28 -4.92 -1.15
CA ASP A 469 -12.42 -4.89 0.31
C ASP A 469 -13.89 -5.01 0.74
N ARG A 470 -14.79 -4.33 0.04
CA ARG A 470 -16.24 -4.45 0.27
C ARG A 470 -16.77 -5.86 -0.01
N LEU A 471 -16.25 -6.53 -1.06
CA LEU A 471 -16.58 -7.92 -1.34
C LEU A 471 -16.04 -8.86 -0.26
N ALA A 472 -14.77 -8.70 0.10
CA ALA A 472 -14.14 -9.52 1.12
C ALA A 472 -14.82 -9.40 2.49
N ALA A 473 -15.32 -8.21 2.84
CA ALA A 473 -16.07 -7.99 4.07
C ALA A 473 -17.38 -8.77 4.14
N ARG A 474 -18.01 -9.06 2.98
CA ARG A 474 -19.27 -9.79 2.90
C ARG A 474 -19.09 -11.29 2.71
N GLU A 475 -18.12 -11.70 1.90
CA GLU A 475 -18.01 -13.06 1.38
C GLU A 475 -16.65 -13.72 1.67
N GLY A 476 -15.69 -12.97 2.24
CA GLY A 476 -14.34 -13.44 2.47
C GLY A 476 -13.43 -13.26 1.25
N THR A 477 -12.15 -13.61 1.43
CA THR A 477 -11.12 -13.37 0.40
C THR A 477 -10.91 -14.53 -0.55
N ARG A 478 -11.23 -15.76 -0.14
CA ARG A 478 -10.99 -16.96 -0.97
C ARG A 478 -12.11 -17.14 -2.01
N GLY A 479 -11.69 -17.31 -3.27
CA GLY A 479 -12.63 -17.54 -4.39
C GLY A 479 -13.11 -16.26 -5.06
N MET A 480 -12.57 -15.08 -4.70
CA MET A 480 -12.86 -13.82 -5.36
C MET A 480 -12.34 -13.84 -6.81
N LEU A 481 -13.23 -13.61 -7.76
CA LEU A 481 -12.90 -13.48 -9.18
C LEU A 481 -12.82 -12.00 -9.57
N ALA A 482 -12.03 -11.69 -10.58
CA ALA A 482 -11.91 -10.31 -11.07
C ALA A 482 -13.27 -9.72 -11.52
N THR A 483 -14.15 -10.54 -12.09
CA THR A 483 -15.48 -10.11 -12.53
C THR A 483 -16.46 -9.84 -11.39
N ASP A 484 -16.22 -10.38 -10.19
CA ASP A 484 -17.06 -10.09 -9.02
C ASP A 484 -16.98 -8.61 -8.61
N LEU A 485 -15.83 -7.97 -8.91
CA LEU A 485 -15.63 -6.54 -8.63
C LEU A 485 -16.62 -5.64 -9.37
N PHE A 486 -17.14 -6.05 -10.51
CA PHE A 486 -18.02 -5.19 -11.34
C PHE A 486 -19.29 -4.75 -10.62
N SER A 487 -19.85 -5.58 -9.77
CA SER A 487 -21.03 -5.24 -8.97
C SER A 487 -20.75 -4.15 -7.94
N THR A 488 -19.60 -4.21 -7.32
CA THR A 488 -19.16 -3.28 -6.27
C THR A 488 -18.50 -2.03 -6.86
N LEU A 489 -17.80 -2.16 -7.98
CA LEU A 489 -17.07 -1.08 -8.62
C LEU A 489 -17.98 0.10 -8.98
N ARG A 490 -19.17 -0.16 -9.55
CA ARG A 490 -20.15 0.88 -9.86
C ARG A 490 -20.51 1.72 -8.62
N ARG A 491 -20.57 1.11 -7.45
CA ARG A 491 -20.88 1.81 -6.20
C ARG A 491 -19.69 2.64 -5.71
N VAL A 492 -18.50 2.07 -5.80
CA VAL A 492 -17.26 2.71 -5.36
C VAL A 492 -16.95 3.97 -6.16
N VAL A 493 -17.20 3.97 -7.47
CA VAL A 493 -16.98 5.14 -8.33
C VAL A 493 -18.09 6.20 -8.26
N ASN A 494 -19.07 6.02 -7.37
CA ASN A 494 -20.11 6.99 -7.03
C ASN A 494 -20.09 7.26 -5.51
N PRO A 495 -19.03 7.90 -5.01
CA PRO A 495 -18.84 8.07 -3.55
C PRO A 495 -19.85 9.03 -2.90
N ASP A 496 -20.58 9.80 -3.67
CA ASP A 496 -21.66 10.69 -3.24
C ASP A 496 -22.99 9.96 -2.93
N VAL A 497 -23.11 8.70 -3.36
CA VAL A 497 -24.30 7.88 -3.09
C VAL A 497 -24.20 7.30 -1.68
N ILE A 498 -25.06 7.78 -0.78
CA ILE A 498 -25.15 7.25 0.59
C ILE A 498 -25.63 5.79 0.54
N ASP A 499 -24.94 4.92 1.26
CA ASP A 499 -25.41 3.56 1.49
C ASP A 499 -26.72 3.61 2.30
N VAL A 500 -27.82 3.45 1.62
CA VAL A 500 -29.09 3.12 2.28
C VAL A 500 -28.99 1.62 2.49
N ASP A 501 -28.49 1.22 3.66
CA ASP A 501 -28.59 -0.17 4.08
C ASP A 501 -30.08 -0.53 4.08
N HIS A 502 -30.44 -1.43 3.19
CA HIS A 502 -31.71 -2.12 3.32
C HIS A 502 -31.55 -3.12 4.48
N ASP A 503 -32.10 -2.73 5.64
CA ASP A 503 -32.37 -3.63 6.77
C ASP A 503 -33.16 -4.88 6.34
#